data_496491e044595d32a48e3696f25ce2df
#
_entry.id   496491e044595d32a48e3696f25ce2df
#
_cell.length_a   1.000
_cell.length_b   1.000
_cell.length_c   1.000
_cell.angle_alpha   90.00
_cell.angle_beta   90.00
_cell.angle_gamma   90.00
#
_symmetry.space_group_name_H-M   'P 1'
#
loop_
_entity.id
_entity.type
_entity.pdbx_description
1 polymer ?
#
loop_
_entity_poly.entity_id
_entity_poly.type
_entity_poly.pdbx_seq_one_letter_code
_entity_poly.pdbx_strand_id
1 'polypeptide(L)'
;MMLSIIGSFATSPAEAAPSNYKFDFGNGQVEKGYIGVSADEKYDEKKRYGFNTPENMINVPASGTGVGSDAVEFLKFSTKSENTFNVDLPKGLYEVKVTLGDTARASVAAEGVYQVINMTGNNATDSFQIPVTDGQLNLLITEGKVGTRFTLSALEIDKLSHHPETNRTIYIGGDSTVCNYYPIDSSIQAGWGQLLPKFVDSEIFQVRNMASGGQIARGFLYDGQMEAILKYIKPGDYYILQLGINDTNPKNTTTEAQFKEYMREMVQQVKAKGATPILSTPQGRATDFNTEGVHSSVNRWYRNSVIALAQEENVPLVDLNVLSSAYFTSIGPAATLALYMNGDTLHPNRAGATELARIVAEELKRQGLDGFTGEEKKNQ
;
A
#
# COMPACT_ATOMS: atom_id res chain seq x y z
N MET A 1 -58.52 -32.17 -31.90
CA MET A 1 -57.26 -31.53 -32.34
C MET A 1 -57.06 -30.31 -31.45
N MET A 2 -56.29 -30.49 -30.34
CA MET A 2 -56.00 -29.40 -29.35
C MET A 2 -54.69 -28.77 -29.73
N LEU A 3 -54.68 -27.52 -30.10
CA LEU A 3 -53.45 -26.74 -30.38
C LEU A 3 -52.89 -26.25 -29.06
N SER A 4 -51.75 -26.78 -28.62
CA SER A 4 -50.95 -26.26 -27.50
C SER A 4 -50.13 -25.09 -27.99
N ILE A 5 -50.45 -23.90 -27.50
CA ILE A 5 -49.63 -22.70 -27.69
C ILE A 5 -48.50 -22.76 -26.64
N ILE A 6 -47.30 -23.05 -27.07
CA ILE A 6 -46.05 -22.91 -26.23
C ILE A 6 -45.66 -21.44 -26.29
N GLY A 7 -45.99 -20.70 -25.24
CA GLY A 7 -45.52 -19.34 -25.05
C GLY A 7 -44.02 -19.35 -24.72
N SER A 8 -43.19 -18.86 -25.65
CA SER A 8 -41.76 -18.58 -25.40
C SER A 8 -41.66 -17.36 -24.51
N PHE A 9 -41.34 -17.54 -23.24
CA PHE A 9 -40.89 -16.43 -22.38
C PHE A 9 -39.49 -16.03 -22.81
N ALA A 10 -39.39 -14.94 -23.56
CA ALA A 10 -38.10 -14.28 -23.77
C ALA A 10 -37.64 -13.69 -22.43
N THR A 11 -36.65 -14.29 -21.81
CA THR A 11 -35.96 -13.68 -20.68
C THR A 11 -35.19 -12.48 -21.23
N SER A 12 -35.54 -11.27 -20.78
CA SER A 12 -34.70 -10.09 -21.06
C SER A 12 -33.29 -10.39 -20.62
N PRO A 13 -32.26 -10.02 -21.41
CA PRO A 13 -30.89 -10.17 -20.95
C PRO A 13 -30.73 -9.37 -19.67
N ALA A 14 -30.17 -10.00 -18.65
CA ALA A 14 -29.84 -9.31 -17.41
C ALA A 14 -28.96 -8.10 -17.75
N GLU A 15 -29.34 -6.92 -17.28
CA GLU A 15 -28.58 -5.70 -17.48
C GLU A 15 -27.16 -5.89 -16.91
N ALA A 16 -26.15 -5.54 -17.68
CA ALA A 16 -24.76 -5.70 -17.24
C ALA A 16 -24.49 -4.84 -15.98
N ALA A 17 -23.72 -5.34 -15.05
CA ALA A 17 -23.33 -4.57 -13.87
C ALA A 17 -22.60 -3.27 -14.29
N PRO A 18 -22.84 -2.13 -13.58
CA PRO A 18 -22.06 -0.94 -13.79
C PRO A 18 -20.55 -1.20 -13.65
N SER A 19 -19.74 -0.41 -14.34
CA SER A 19 -18.29 -0.52 -14.29
C SER A 19 -17.63 0.46 -13.33
N ASN A 20 -18.40 1.44 -12.83
CA ASN A 20 -17.93 2.48 -11.94
C ASN A 20 -18.96 2.70 -10.83
N TYR A 21 -18.48 2.91 -9.61
CA TYR A 21 -19.30 3.23 -8.46
C TYR A 21 -18.64 4.30 -7.59
N LYS A 22 -19.48 5.12 -6.95
CA LYS A 22 -19.09 6.03 -5.88
C LYS A 22 -20.05 5.88 -4.73
N PHE A 23 -19.57 5.45 -3.58
CA PHE A 23 -20.37 5.22 -2.38
C PHE A 23 -20.00 6.23 -1.29
N ASP A 24 -21.04 6.75 -0.62
CA ASP A 24 -20.94 7.64 0.53
C ASP A 24 -21.56 6.91 1.71
N PHE A 25 -20.75 6.60 2.72
CA PHE A 25 -21.12 5.74 3.83
C PHE A 25 -21.54 6.54 5.05
N GLY A 26 -22.69 6.15 5.60
CA GLY A 26 -23.33 6.79 6.75
C GLY A 26 -24.82 7.04 6.48
N ASN A 27 -25.42 7.91 7.27
CA ASN A 27 -26.85 8.27 7.13
C ASN A 27 -27.09 9.79 7.05
N GLY A 28 -26.05 10.55 6.75
CA GLY A 28 -26.09 11.99 6.54
C GLY A 28 -26.60 12.37 5.15
N GLN A 29 -26.24 13.58 4.73
CA GLN A 29 -26.56 14.04 3.37
C GLN A 29 -25.59 13.41 2.37
N VAL A 30 -26.14 12.62 1.45
CA VAL A 30 -25.35 11.97 0.41
C VAL A 30 -24.72 13.02 -0.52
N GLU A 31 -23.40 12.89 -0.76
CA GLU A 31 -22.67 13.75 -1.69
C GLU A 31 -23.19 13.58 -3.14
N LYS A 32 -23.19 14.69 -3.88
CA LYS A 32 -23.67 14.68 -5.26
C LYS A 32 -22.86 13.72 -6.15
N GLY A 33 -23.58 12.78 -6.78
CA GLY A 33 -22.99 11.77 -7.66
C GLY A 33 -22.54 10.51 -6.94
N TYR A 34 -22.77 10.41 -5.64
CA TYR A 34 -22.55 9.20 -4.84
C TYR A 34 -23.86 8.46 -4.57
N ILE A 35 -23.73 7.21 -4.22
CA ILE A 35 -24.78 6.33 -3.72
C ILE A 35 -24.65 6.27 -2.20
N GLY A 36 -25.68 6.65 -1.46
CA GLY A 36 -25.69 6.57 0.00
C GLY A 36 -25.76 5.12 0.47
N VAL A 37 -24.95 4.76 1.44
CA VAL A 37 -24.90 3.41 2.03
C VAL A 37 -24.89 3.53 3.55
N SER A 38 -26.04 3.20 4.16
CA SER A 38 -26.15 3.15 5.62
C SER A 38 -25.60 1.84 6.19
N ALA A 39 -25.34 1.83 7.50
CA ALA A 39 -24.77 0.67 8.20
C ALA A 39 -25.62 -0.60 8.11
N ASP A 40 -26.92 -0.48 7.86
CA ASP A 40 -27.87 -1.58 7.71
C ASP A 40 -28.05 -2.04 6.25
N GLU A 41 -27.32 -1.45 5.30
CA GLU A 41 -27.41 -1.82 3.88
C GLU A 41 -26.80 -3.20 3.63
N LYS A 42 -27.62 -4.23 3.70
CA LYS A 42 -27.22 -5.60 3.39
C LYS A 42 -27.06 -5.79 1.89
N TYR A 43 -26.08 -6.62 1.50
CA TYR A 43 -25.90 -6.99 0.11
C TYR A 43 -27.19 -7.55 -0.49
N ASP A 44 -27.56 -7.03 -1.66
CA ASP A 44 -28.75 -7.42 -2.42
C ASP A 44 -28.38 -7.58 -3.90
N GLU A 45 -28.75 -8.72 -4.50
CA GLU A 45 -28.43 -9.05 -5.90
C GLU A 45 -29.04 -8.07 -6.92
N LYS A 46 -30.13 -7.37 -6.57
CA LYS A 46 -30.75 -6.37 -7.46
C LYS A 46 -30.02 -5.04 -7.37
N LYS A 47 -29.62 -4.64 -6.16
CA LYS A 47 -28.80 -3.44 -5.93
C LYS A 47 -27.36 -3.66 -6.37
N ARG A 48 -26.85 -4.92 -6.27
CA ARG A 48 -25.51 -5.35 -6.63
C ARG A 48 -24.40 -4.80 -5.72
N TYR A 49 -24.74 -4.38 -4.51
CA TYR A 49 -23.80 -3.98 -3.47
C TYR A 49 -24.42 -4.10 -2.08
N GLY A 50 -23.55 -4.05 -1.07
CA GLY A 50 -23.95 -4.03 0.34
C GLY A 50 -23.00 -4.79 1.25
N PHE A 51 -23.25 -4.69 2.55
CA PHE A 51 -22.48 -5.40 3.58
C PHE A 51 -22.93 -6.85 3.73
N ASN A 52 -21.98 -7.75 4.01
CA ASN A 52 -22.31 -9.14 4.31
C ASN A 52 -23.04 -9.29 5.65
N THR A 53 -22.60 -8.56 6.67
CA THR A 53 -23.06 -8.70 8.05
C THR A 53 -23.30 -7.31 8.67
N PRO A 54 -24.37 -6.61 8.28
CA PRO A 54 -24.65 -5.25 8.76
C PRO A 54 -24.89 -5.17 10.27
N GLU A 55 -25.20 -6.27 10.94
CA GLU A 55 -25.44 -6.33 12.39
C GLU A 55 -24.22 -5.95 13.23
N ASN A 56 -23.03 -5.91 12.62
CA ASN A 56 -21.79 -5.51 13.27
C ASN A 56 -21.42 -4.05 13.02
N MET A 57 -22.32 -3.23 12.51
CA MET A 57 -22.04 -1.88 12.06
C MET A 57 -23.04 -0.88 12.61
N ILE A 58 -22.59 0.38 12.76
CA ILE A 58 -23.46 1.50 13.10
C ILE A 58 -23.12 2.71 12.24
N ASN A 59 -24.10 3.60 12.03
CA ASN A 59 -23.86 4.87 11.40
C ASN A 59 -23.19 5.84 12.39
N VAL A 60 -22.16 6.54 11.94
CA VAL A 60 -21.53 7.65 12.66
C VAL A 60 -22.23 8.93 12.19
N PRO A 61 -22.77 9.76 13.11
CA PRO A 61 -23.45 11.00 12.76
C PRO A 61 -22.56 11.94 11.97
N ALA A 62 -23.16 12.65 11.00
CA ALA A 62 -22.46 13.66 10.21
C ALA A 62 -21.92 14.81 11.10
N SER A 63 -20.67 15.22 10.82
CA SER A 63 -20.00 16.34 11.45
C SER A 63 -19.67 17.44 10.43
N GLY A 64 -20.61 17.76 9.54
CA GLY A 64 -20.39 18.73 8.47
C GLY A 64 -21.15 18.35 7.20
N THR A 65 -20.60 18.70 6.04
CA THR A 65 -21.13 18.41 4.72
C THR A 65 -20.05 17.78 3.82
N GLY A 66 -20.45 17.02 2.82
CA GLY A 66 -19.58 16.37 1.85
C GLY A 66 -19.11 14.98 2.28
N VAL A 67 -18.45 14.32 1.36
CA VAL A 67 -17.83 13.00 1.57
C VAL A 67 -16.88 13.04 2.77
N GLY A 68 -17.06 12.12 3.70
CA GLY A 68 -16.25 12.08 4.92
C GLY A 68 -16.84 12.85 6.10
N SER A 69 -18.02 13.50 5.94
CA SER A 69 -18.71 14.13 7.07
C SER A 69 -19.34 13.12 8.02
N ASP A 70 -19.72 11.97 7.53
CA ASP A 70 -20.23 10.80 8.25
C ASP A 70 -19.54 9.52 7.81
N ALA A 71 -19.90 8.40 8.40
CA ALA A 71 -19.26 7.12 8.14
C ALA A 71 -20.11 5.94 8.63
N VAL A 72 -19.71 4.74 8.24
CA VAL A 72 -20.07 3.49 8.91
C VAL A 72 -18.92 3.05 9.81
N GLU A 73 -19.21 2.77 11.08
CA GLU A 73 -18.28 2.23 12.06
C GLU A 73 -18.47 0.72 12.20
N PHE A 74 -17.37 -0.01 12.15
CA PHE A 74 -17.31 -1.44 12.35
C PHE A 74 -17.09 -1.74 13.85
N LEU A 75 -18.04 -2.44 14.48
CA LEU A 75 -18.05 -2.68 15.93
C LEU A 75 -17.20 -3.88 16.35
N LYS A 76 -16.82 -4.73 15.41
CA LYS A 76 -16.04 -5.92 15.67
C LYS A 76 -14.85 -6.00 14.73
N PHE A 77 -13.72 -6.36 15.30
CA PHE A 77 -12.60 -6.84 14.52
C PHE A 77 -12.98 -8.14 13.81
N SER A 78 -12.72 -8.20 12.51
CA SER A 78 -12.85 -9.42 11.74
C SER A 78 -11.78 -9.47 10.63
N THR A 79 -11.13 -10.60 10.53
CA THR A 79 -10.23 -10.94 9.40
C THR A 79 -10.96 -11.80 8.37
N LYS A 80 -12.26 -11.96 8.54
CA LYS A 80 -13.13 -12.79 7.69
C LYS A 80 -14.17 -11.92 6.99
N SER A 81 -15.09 -12.55 6.30
CA SER A 81 -16.12 -11.91 5.50
C SER A 81 -17.16 -11.08 6.29
N GLU A 82 -17.14 -11.11 7.63
CA GLU A 82 -18.16 -10.40 8.41
C GLU A 82 -18.13 -8.88 8.24
N ASN A 83 -16.95 -8.29 8.02
CA ASN A 83 -16.81 -6.84 7.78
C ASN A 83 -16.62 -6.51 6.29
N THR A 84 -17.18 -7.34 5.40
CA THR A 84 -16.96 -7.18 3.96
C THR A 84 -18.10 -6.37 3.33
N PHE A 85 -17.72 -5.40 2.53
CA PHE A 85 -18.61 -4.72 1.58
C PHE A 85 -18.39 -5.32 0.20
N ASN A 86 -19.46 -5.80 -0.42
CA ASN A 86 -19.44 -6.46 -1.72
C ASN A 86 -20.00 -5.56 -2.80
N VAL A 87 -19.41 -5.59 -3.98
CA VAL A 87 -19.88 -4.84 -5.16
C VAL A 87 -19.76 -5.72 -6.39
N ASP A 88 -20.87 -5.95 -7.09
CA ASP A 88 -20.84 -6.67 -8.37
C ASP A 88 -20.24 -5.79 -9.46
N LEU A 89 -19.22 -6.31 -10.13
CA LEU A 89 -18.47 -5.63 -11.17
C LEU A 89 -18.23 -6.55 -12.36
N PRO A 90 -18.30 -6.05 -13.60
CA PRO A 90 -17.78 -6.81 -14.74
C PRO A 90 -16.31 -7.20 -14.53
N LYS A 91 -15.89 -8.36 -15.02
CA LYS A 91 -14.48 -8.76 -14.97
C LYS A 91 -13.59 -7.67 -15.58
N GLY A 92 -12.48 -7.38 -14.95
CA GLY A 92 -11.55 -6.33 -15.40
C GLY A 92 -10.58 -5.87 -14.33
N LEU A 93 -9.78 -4.87 -14.68
CA LEU A 93 -8.88 -4.17 -13.76
C LEU A 93 -9.59 -2.91 -13.26
N TYR A 94 -9.50 -2.65 -11.97
CA TYR A 94 -10.14 -1.52 -11.31
C TYR A 94 -9.17 -0.75 -10.45
N GLU A 95 -9.29 0.58 -10.44
CA GLU A 95 -8.77 1.41 -9.37
C GLU A 95 -9.84 1.53 -8.29
N VAL A 96 -9.43 1.28 -7.05
CA VAL A 96 -10.28 1.36 -5.86
C VAL A 96 -9.68 2.39 -4.93
N LYS A 97 -10.42 3.47 -4.66
CA LYS A 97 -10.03 4.53 -3.72
C LYS A 97 -10.89 4.44 -2.48
N VAL A 98 -10.26 4.30 -1.34
CA VAL A 98 -10.92 4.16 -0.03
C VAL A 98 -10.66 5.40 0.81
N THR A 99 -11.72 5.99 1.36
CA THR A 99 -11.64 7.07 2.34
C THR A 99 -12.19 6.59 3.67
N LEU A 100 -11.35 6.60 4.69
CA LEU A 100 -11.76 6.29 6.07
C LEU A 100 -12.49 7.49 6.69
N GLY A 101 -13.26 7.25 7.74
CA GLY A 101 -13.77 8.32 8.60
C GLY A 101 -12.74 8.69 9.68
N ASP A 102 -13.23 8.94 10.89
CA ASP A 102 -12.37 9.13 12.07
C ASP A 102 -11.80 7.78 12.51
N THR A 103 -10.57 7.51 12.11
CA THR A 103 -9.95 6.19 12.28
C THR A 103 -8.55 6.33 12.85
N ALA A 104 -8.31 5.67 13.98
CA ALA A 104 -6.99 5.62 14.58
C ALA A 104 -6.02 4.79 13.72
N ARG A 105 -6.48 3.65 13.18
CA ARG A 105 -5.71 2.78 12.30
C ARG A 105 -6.62 1.71 11.68
N ALA A 106 -6.59 1.57 10.36
CA ALA A 106 -7.26 0.47 9.67
C ALA A 106 -6.39 -0.10 8.54
N SER A 107 -6.70 -1.31 8.14
CA SER A 107 -6.16 -1.94 6.94
C SER A 107 -7.31 -2.33 6.01
N VAL A 108 -7.04 -2.34 4.71
CA VAL A 108 -8.02 -2.69 3.68
C VAL A 108 -7.52 -3.92 2.95
N ALA A 109 -8.34 -4.95 2.91
CA ALA A 109 -8.11 -6.12 2.07
C ALA A 109 -9.17 -6.18 0.97
N ALA A 110 -8.75 -6.57 -0.22
CA ALA A 110 -9.66 -6.86 -1.33
C ALA A 110 -9.33 -8.24 -1.89
N GLU A 111 -10.32 -8.97 -2.32
CA GLU A 111 -10.14 -10.34 -2.84
C GLU A 111 -9.39 -11.26 -1.85
N GLY A 112 -9.60 -11.05 -0.56
CA GLY A 112 -9.01 -11.83 0.53
C GLY A 112 -7.56 -11.52 0.87
N VAL A 113 -6.94 -10.45 0.30
CA VAL A 113 -5.58 -10.05 0.61
C VAL A 113 -5.44 -8.57 0.87
N TYR A 114 -4.51 -8.19 1.75
CA TYR A 114 -4.24 -6.80 2.08
C TYR A 114 -3.78 -6.00 0.85
N GLN A 115 -4.35 -4.80 0.72
CA GLN A 115 -4.04 -3.84 -0.35
C GLN A 115 -3.45 -2.56 0.24
N VAL A 116 -3.98 -2.10 1.37
CA VAL A 116 -3.51 -0.94 2.13
C VAL A 116 -3.31 -1.36 3.58
N ILE A 117 -2.19 -0.96 4.17
CA ILE A 117 -1.81 -1.38 5.51
C ILE A 117 -1.66 -0.17 6.42
N ASN A 118 -2.29 -0.25 7.62
CA ASN A 118 -2.16 0.75 8.67
C ASN A 118 -2.53 2.19 8.26
N MET A 119 -3.52 2.35 7.41
CA MET A 119 -4.09 3.66 7.08
C MET A 119 -4.60 4.37 8.33
N THR A 120 -4.24 5.61 8.56
CA THR A 120 -4.53 6.34 9.80
C THR A 120 -4.97 7.76 9.54
N GLY A 121 -5.78 8.30 10.43
CA GLY A 121 -6.18 9.70 10.43
C GLY A 121 -7.62 9.93 10.00
N ASN A 122 -8.08 11.14 10.26
CA ASN A 122 -9.42 11.57 9.87
C ASN A 122 -9.48 11.78 8.37
N ASN A 123 -10.43 11.14 7.71
CA ASN A 123 -10.62 11.17 6.26
C ASN A 123 -9.36 10.77 5.46
N ALA A 124 -8.53 9.89 6.05
CA ALA A 124 -7.39 9.34 5.35
C ALA A 124 -7.86 8.60 4.09
N THR A 125 -7.18 8.84 2.98
CA THR A 125 -7.51 8.27 1.67
C THR A 125 -6.30 7.57 1.10
N ASP A 126 -6.52 6.42 0.48
CA ASP A 126 -5.50 5.70 -0.31
C ASP A 126 -6.19 4.95 -1.45
N SER A 127 -5.43 4.56 -2.47
CA SER A 127 -5.94 3.82 -3.61
C SER A 127 -5.05 2.64 -3.98
N PHE A 128 -5.64 1.66 -4.68
CA PHE A 128 -4.94 0.50 -5.21
C PHE A 128 -5.64 -0.01 -6.46
N GLN A 129 -4.89 -0.67 -7.32
CA GLN A 129 -5.46 -1.36 -8.48
C GLN A 129 -5.62 -2.85 -8.19
N ILE A 130 -6.77 -3.42 -8.62
CA ILE A 130 -7.07 -4.83 -8.40
C ILE A 130 -7.82 -5.45 -9.58
N PRO A 131 -7.46 -6.67 -10.02
CA PRO A 131 -8.26 -7.42 -10.96
C PRO A 131 -9.47 -8.07 -10.26
N VAL A 132 -10.67 -7.83 -10.79
CA VAL A 132 -11.88 -8.56 -10.44
C VAL A 132 -12.07 -9.68 -11.46
N THR A 133 -12.00 -10.93 -11.01
CA THR A 133 -11.96 -12.10 -11.91
C THR A 133 -13.19 -12.98 -11.83
N ASP A 134 -13.98 -12.88 -10.77
CA ASP A 134 -15.21 -13.67 -10.54
C ASP A 134 -16.51 -12.90 -10.77
N GLY A 135 -16.42 -11.58 -10.87
CA GLY A 135 -17.59 -10.71 -11.10
C GLY A 135 -18.05 -9.94 -9.87
N GLN A 136 -17.33 -10.03 -8.75
CA GLN A 136 -17.64 -9.28 -7.53
C GLN A 136 -16.35 -8.82 -6.85
N LEU A 137 -16.28 -7.57 -6.44
CA LEU A 137 -15.26 -7.05 -5.54
C LEU A 137 -15.69 -7.29 -4.09
N ASN A 138 -14.84 -7.97 -3.32
CA ASN A 138 -15.03 -8.18 -1.89
C ASN A 138 -14.03 -7.30 -1.12
N LEU A 139 -14.52 -6.23 -0.50
CA LEU A 139 -13.70 -5.27 0.23
C LEU A 139 -13.87 -5.47 1.74
N LEU A 140 -12.82 -5.92 2.42
CA LEU A 140 -12.77 -6.06 3.86
C LEU A 140 -12.06 -4.85 4.48
N ILE A 141 -12.75 -4.18 5.40
CA ILE A 141 -12.12 -3.17 6.27
C ILE A 141 -11.86 -3.82 7.63
N THR A 142 -10.65 -3.69 8.13
CA THR A 142 -10.26 -4.29 9.40
C THR A 142 -9.33 -3.39 10.20
N GLU A 143 -9.28 -3.56 11.52
CA GLU A 143 -8.39 -2.75 12.35
C GLU A 143 -6.92 -3.02 12.02
N GLY A 144 -6.11 -1.97 12.04
CA GLY A 144 -4.65 -2.08 11.90
C GLY A 144 -3.93 -2.30 13.23
N LYS A 145 -4.67 -2.19 14.35
CA LYS A 145 -4.20 -2.45 15.71
C LYS A 145 -5.39 -2.87 16.57
N VAL A 146 -5.25 -3.97 17.29
CA VAL A 146 -6.31 -4.52 18.15
C VAL A 146 -6.86 -3.45 19.11
N GLY A 147 -8.18 -3.33 19.15
CA GLY A 147 -8.90 -2.39 20.00
C GLY A 147 -8.90 -0.96 19.52
N THR A 148 -8.52 -0.69 18.27
CA THR A 148 -8.68 0.64 17.67
C THR A 148 -9.99 0.71 16.88
N ARG A 149 -10.65 1.86 16.95
CA ARG A 149 -11.84 2.17 16.17
C ARG A 149 -11.47 2.29 14.70
N PHE A 150 -12.33 1.84 13.81
CA PHE A 150 -12.20 2.04 12.39
C PHE A 150 -13.55 2.28 11.71
N THR A 151 -13.55 3.20 10.76
CA THR A 151 -14.73 3.72 10.06
C THR A 151 -14.44 3.85 8.58
N LEU A 152 -15.48 3.70 7.76
CA LEU A 152 -15.44 3.88 6.31
C LEU A 152 -16.38 5.02 5.93
N SER A 153 -15.89 6.04 5.24
CA SER A 153 -16.68 7.18 4.76
C SER A 153 -16.99 7.12 3.28
N ALA A 154 -16.03 6.73 2.44
CA ALA A 154 -16.30 6.66 1.01
C ALA A 154 -15.51 5.55 0.30
N LEU A 155 -16.07 5.13 -0.84
CA LEU A 155 -15.44 4.18 -1.75
C LEU A 155 -15.71 4.64 -3.19
N GLU A 156 -14.65 4.83 -3.96
CA GLU A 156 -14.74 5.09 -5.39
C GLU A 156 -14.11 3.91 -6.14
N ILE A 157 -14.79 3.41 -7.17
CA ILE A 157 -14.37 2.25 -7.96
C ILE A 157 -14.47 2.64 -9.43
N ASP A 158 -13.35 2.65 -10.12
CA ASP A 158 -13.28 3.00 -11.54
C ASP A 158 -12.63 1.88 -12.35
N LYS A 159 -13.31 1.44 -13.41
CA LYS A 159 -12.76 0.45 -14.33
C LYS A 159 -11.67 1.09 -15.18
N LEU A 160 -10.49 0.48 -15.17
CA LEU A 160 -9.36 0.93 -15.98
C LEU A 160 -9.42 0.35 -17.40
N SER A 161 -8.98 1.16 -18.36
CA SER A 161 -8.70 0.66 -19.70
C SER A 161 -7.55 -0.35 -19.63
N HIS A 162 -7.66 -1.43 -20.38
CA HIS A 162 -6.64 -2.48 -20.39
C HIS A 162 -5.41 -2.01 -21.19
N HIS A 163 -4.37 -1.60 -20.48
CA HIS A 163 -3.03 -1.36 -21.03
C HIS A 163 -2.09 -2.40 -20.44
N PRO A 164 -1.54 -3.32 -21.24
CA PRO A 164 -0.63 -4.38 -20.74
C PRO A 164 0.57 -3.80 -19.98
N GLU A 165 1.10 -2.68 -20.42
CA GLU A 165 2.23 -2.00 -19.81
C GLU A 165 1.88 -1.39 -18.43
N THR A 166 0.69 -0.82 -18.27
CA THR A 166 0.23 -0.23 -17.01
C THR A 166 -0.20 -1.27 -15.95
N ASN A 167 -0.16 -2.56 -16.31
CA ASN A 167 -0.40 -3.65 -15.36
C ASN A 167 0.87 -4.11 -14.63
N ARG A 168 2.02 -3.50 -14.88
CA ARG A 168 3.25 -3.77 -14.12
C ARG A 168 3.21 -3.05 -12.78
N THR A 169 3.73 -3.70 -11.76
CA THR A 169 3.68 -3.17 -10.39
C THR A 169 5.08 -3.19 -9.77
N ILE A 170 5.42 -2.10 -9.10
CA ILE A 170 6.53 -2.05 -8.15
C ILE A 170 5.94 -2.25 -6.75
N TYR A 171 6.14 -3.42 -6.17
CA TYR A 171 5.81 -3.68 -4.77
C TYR A 171 6.97 -3.24 -3.89
N ILE A 172 6.67 -2.62 -2.75
CA ILE A 172 7.69 -2.17 -1.80
C ILE A 172 7.40 -2.82 -0.44
N GLY A 173 8.36 -3.54 0.09
CA GLY A 173 8.37 -4.04 1.46
C GLY A 173 9.34 -3.27 2.32
N GLY A 174 8.98 -3.04 3.58
CA GLY A 174 9.85 -2.29 4.47
C GLY A 174 9.22 -1.93 5.82
N ASP A 175 9.91 -1.08 6.53
CA ASP A 175 9.52 -0.59 7.86
C ASP A 175 9.03 0.88 7.84
N SER A 176 9.09 1.56 9.00
CA SER A 176 8.66 2.95 9.18
C SER A 176 9.41 3.97 8.32
N THR A 177 10.61 3.67 7.86
CA THR A 177 11.38 4.57 6.98
C THR A 177 10.97 4.46 5.51
N VAL A 178 10.12 3.49 5.19
CA VAL A 178 9.64 3.17 3.85
C VAL A 178 8.13 3.38 3.70
N CYS A 179 7.33 3.16 4.76
CA CYS A 179 5.89 3.05 4.72
C CYS A 179 5.16 4.38 4.42
N ASN A 180 3.88 4.26 4.12
CA ASN A 180 2.97 5.39 3.97
C ASN A 180 2.62 6.01 5.32
N TYR A 181 2.51 7.34 5.34
CA TYR A 181 2.00 8.15 6.44
C TYR A 181 0.85 9.02 5.93
N TYR A 182 -0.12 9.26 6.79
CA TYR A 182 -1.35 9.94 6.38
C TYR A 182 -1.48 11.32 7.04
N PRO A 183 -2.14 12.30 6.36
CA PRO A 183 -2.70 12.18 5.00
C PRO A 183 -1.61 11.93 3.95
N ILE A 184 -1.93 11.08 2.94
CA ILE A 184 -0.93 10.58 1.98
C ILE A 184 -0.18 11.70 1.26
N ASP A 185 -0.86 12.80 0.93
CA ASP A 185 -0.30 13.90 0.15
C ASP A 185 0.34 15.02 0.99
N SER A 186 0.07 15.07 2.30
CA SER A 186 0.45 16.20 3.15
C SER A 186 1.05 15.84 4.51
N SER A 187 1.26 14.56 4.80
CA SER A 187 1.91 14.13 6.03
C SER A 187 3.30 14.76 6.18
N ILE A 188 3.62 15.24 7.38
CA ILE A 188 4.94 15.81 7.69
C ILE A 188 6.02 14.72 7.65
N GLN A 189 5.76 13.59 8.29
CA GLN A 189 6.59 12.39 8.20
C GLN A 189 6.20 11.60 6.96
N ALA A 190 7.19 11.02 6.27
CA ALA A 190 6.95 10.10 5.16
C ALA A 190 8.06 9.05 5.08
N GLY A 191 7.74 7.86 4.60
CA GLY A 191 8.74 6.90 4.16
C GLY A 191 9.11 7.14 2.69
N TRP A 192 10.32 6.74 2.28
CA TRP A 192 10.74 6.96 0.89
C TRP A 192 9.88 6.18 -0.11
N GLY A 193 9.32 5.03 0.27
CA GLY A 193 8.41 4.26 -0.58
C GLY A 193 7.11 5.01 -0.91
N GLN A 194 6.64 5.89 -0.01
CA GLN A 194 5.50 6.78 -0.23
C GLN A 194 5.77 7.80 -1.35
N LEU A 195 7.02 8.25 -1.48
CA LEU A 195 7.42 9.29 -2.43
C LEU A 195 8.01 8.71 -3.74
N LEU A 196 8.28 7.39 -3.80
CA LEU A 196 8.82 6.75 -4.98
C LEU A 196 7.96 6.94 -6.24
N PRO A 197 6.61 6.97 -6.18
CA PRO A 197 5.76 7.23 -7.35
C PRO A 197 6.11 8.50 -8.13
N LYS A 198 6.70 9.52 -7.47
CA LYS A 198 7.13 10.76 -8.13
C LYS A 198 8.27 10.54 -9.14
N PHE A 199 9.00 9.44 -9.02
CA PHE A 199 10.19 9.08 -9.79
C PHE A 199 10.00 7.81 -10.62
N VAL A 200 8.75 7.39 -10.78
CA VAL A 200 8.36 6.20 -11.56
C VAL A 200 7.49 6.61 -12.72
N ASP A 201 7.67 5.98 -13.87
CA ASP A 201 6.80 6.17 -15.02
C ASP A 201 5.45 5.49 -14.79
N SER A 202 4.41 6.30 -14.53
CA SER A 202 3.05 5.83 -14.28
C SER A 202 2.38 5.21 -15.50
N GLU A 203 2.91 5.43 -16.71
CA GLU A 203 2.46 4.75 -17.93
C GLU A 203 2.94 3.29 -17.98
N ILE A 204 4.01 2.96 -17.23
CA ILE A 204 4.61 1.62 -17.19
C ILE A 204 4.27 0.90 -15.90
N PHE A 205 4.36 1.58 -14.75
CA PHE A 205 4.21 0.97 -13.44
C PHE A 205 3.23 1.72 -12.53
N GLN A 206 2.45 0.97 -11.78
CA GLN A 206 1.91 1.41 -10.50
C GLN A 206 2.89 1.07 -9.37
N VAL A 207 2.85 1.84 -8.29
CA VAL A 207 3.65 1.56 -7.08
C VAL A 207 2.70 1.16 -5.95
N ARG A 208 2.98 0.03 -5.29
CA ARG A 208 2.24 -0.47 -4.14
C ARG A 208 3.15 -0.59 -2.94
N ASN A 209 3.03 0.36 -2.03
CA ASN A 209 3.83 0.39 -0.82
C ASN A 209 3.16 -0.45 0.28
N MET A 210 3.69 -1.65 0.51
CA MET A 210 3.23 -2.62 1.51
C MET A 210 4.03 -2.56 2.81
N ALA A 211 4.92 -1.57 2.94
CA ALA A 211 5.72 -1.37 4.14
C ALA A 211 4.86 -0.94 5.33
N SER A 212 5.29 -1.27 6.55
CA SER A 212 4.57 -0.95 7.78
C SER A 212 5.52 -0.53 8.90
N GLY A 213 5.11 0.45 9.68
CA GLY A 213 5.88 0.93 10.84
C GLY A 213 6.15 -0.17 11.86
N GLY A 214 7.43 -0.27 12.31
CA GLY A 214 7.85 -1.28 13.28
C GLY A 214 8.09 -2.67 12.69
N GLN A 215 7.95 -2.87 11.39
CA GLN A 215 8.04 -4.18 10.75
C GLN A 215 9.45 -4.78 10.82
N ILE A 216 9.50 -6.10 10.97
CA ILE A 216 10.70 -6.95 10.95
C ILE A 216 10.59 -7.98 9.82
N ALA A 217 11.72 -8.56 9.39
CA ALA A 217 11.75 -9.49 8.27
C ALA A 217 10.84 -10.71 8.47
N ARG A 218 10.85 -11.29 9.68
CA ARG A 218 9.96 -12.41 10.03
C ARG A 218 8.47 -12.02 9.94
N GLY A 219 8.13 -10.85 10.49
CA GLY A 219 6.73 -10.36 10.45
C GLY A 219 6.28 -10.11 9.02
N PHE A 220 7.07 -9.41 8.22
CA PHE A 220 6.73 -9.15 6.81
C PHE A 220 6.47 -10.43 6.02
N LEU A 221 7.28 -11.47 6.27
CA LEU A 221 7.15 -12.76 5.59
C LEU A 221 5.88 -13.52 5.99
N TYR A 222 5.47 -13.47 7.29
CA TYR A 222 4.44 -14.36 7.82
C TYR A 222 3.15 -13.69 8.29
N ASP A 223 3.09 -12.36 8.39
CA ASP A 223 1.92 -11.62 8.91
C ASP A 223 0.95 -11.16 7.79
N GLY A 224 1.07 -11.73 6.58
CA GLY A 224 0.14 -11.53 5.47
C GLY A 224 0.60 -10.55 4.39
N GLN A 225 1.61 -9.70 4.63
CA GLN A 225 2.09 -8.74 3.62
C GLN A 225 2.73 -9.44 2.43
N MET A 226 3.60 -10.43 2.69
CA MET A 226 4.23 -11.20 1.61
C MET A 226 3.21 -12.06 0.86
N GLU A 227 2.25 -12.67 1.57
CA GLU A 227 1.14 -13.40 0.95
C GLU A 227 0.34 -12.52 -0.01
N ALA A 228 0.01 -11.29 0.41
CA ALA A 228 -0.69 -10.31 -0.42
C ALA A 228 0.08 -9.97 -1.69
N ILE A 229 1.39 -9.79 -1.60
CA ILE A 229 2.26 -9.53 -2.75
C ILE A 229 2.27 -10.76 -3.68
N LEU A 230 2.53 -11.95 -3.13
CA LEU A 230 2.67 -13.19 -3.90
C LEU A 230 1.40 -13.62 -4.64
N LYS A 231 0.23 -13.15 -4.20
CA LYS A 231 -1.04 -13.42 -4.89
C LYS A 231 -1.10 -12.75 -6.26
N TYR A 232 -0.49 -11.56 -6.43
CA TYR A 232 -0.66 -10.75 -7.63
C TYR A 232 0.64 -10.49 -8.40
N ILE A 233 1.80 -10.61 -7.75
CA ILE A 233 3.09 -10.38 -8.41
C ILE A 233 3.30 -11.36 -9.58
N LYS A 234 3.78 -10.84 -10.69
CA LYS A 234 3.92 -11.58 -11.96
C LYS A 234 5.19 -11.20 -12.71
N PRO A 235 5.55 -11.93 -13.77
CA PRO A 235 6.68 -11.57 -14.62
C PRO A 235 6.61 -10.12 -15.11
N GLY A 236 7.73 -9.41 -15.01
CA GLY A 236 7.86 -7.99 -15.34
C GLY A 236 7.65 -7.05 -14.18
N ASP A 237 7.08 -7.50 -13.05
CA ASP A 237 6.95 -6.70 -11.83
C ASP A 237 8.28 -6.62 -11.08
N TYR A 238 8.41 -5.60 -10.24
CA TYR A 238 9.52 -5.41 -9.31
C TYR A 238 9.05 -5.57 -7.85
N TYR A 239 9.97 -6.04 -7.00
CA TYR A 239 9.77 -6.07 -5.56
C TYR A 239 10.99 -5.47 -4.86
N ILE A 240 10.86 -4.28 -4.29
CA ILE A 240 11.93 -3.59 -3.55
C ILE A 240 11.73 -3.87 -2.06
N LEU A 241 12.75 -4.43 -1.39
CA LEU A 241 12.69 -4.83 0.01
C LEU A 241 13.78 -4.16 0.83
N GLN A 242 13.37 -3.39 1.86
CA GLN A 242 14.26 -2.78 2.85
C GLN A 242 13.78 -3.08 4.26
N LEU A 243 14.53 -3.87 5.01
CA LEU A 243 14.31 -4.21 6.42
C LEU A 243 15.64 -4.23 7.18
N GLY A 244 15.62 -4.49 8.48
CA GLY A 244 16.80 -4.63 9.33
C GLY A 244 16.82 -3.69 10.52
N ILE A 245 16.21 -2.50 10.44
CA ILE A 245 16.23 -1.51 11.53
C ILE A 245 15.58 -2.10 12.79
N ASN A 246 14.38 -2.64 12.66
CA ASN A 246 13.64 -3.22 13.78
C ASN A 246 14.13 -4.63 14.14
N ASP A 247 14.67 -5.37 13.19
CA ASP A 247 15.24 -6.70 13.42
C ASP A 247 16.42 -6.65 14.42
N THR A 248 17.18 -5.56 14.40
CA THR A 248 18.30 -5.35 15.34
C THR A 248 17.88 -4.76 16.69
N ASN A 249 16.59 -4.45 16.89
CA ASN A 249 16.11 -3.99 18.18
C ASN A 249 16.20 -5.13 19.20
N PRO A 250 16.82 -4.93 20.38
CA PRO A 250 16.96 -5.96 21.42
C PRO A 250 15.64 -6.60 21.90
N LYS A 251 14.51 -5.93 21.64
CA LYS A 251 13.18 -6.50 21.93
C LYS A 251 12.75 -7.58 20.94
N ASN A 252 13.37 -7.60 19.76
CA ASN A 252 13.14 -8.60 18.74
C ASN A 252 14.28 -9.60 18.77
N THR A 253 13.96 -10.88 18.93
CA THR A 253 14.98 -11.94 19.12
C THR A 253 15.52 -12.47 17.79
N THR A 254 15.43 -11.71 16.71
CA THR A 254 15.90 -12.12 15.38
C THR A 254 17.43 -12.01 15.32
N THR A 255 18.10 -13.12 15.11
CA THR A 255 19.56 -13.13 14.87
C THR A 255 19.85 -12.69 13.43
N GLU A 256 21.08 -12.22 13.16
CA GLU A 256 21.50 -11.82 11.81
C GLU A 256 21.36 -12.97 10.79
N ALA A 257 21.67 -14.20 11.19
CA ALA A 257 21.48 -15.38 10.33
C ALA A 257 20.01 -15.63 10.01
N GLN A 258 19.13 -15.54 10.99
CA GLN A 258 17.69 -15.67 10.78
C GLN A 258 17.13 -14.56 9.90
N PHE A 259 17.54 -13.32 10.14
CA PHE A 259 17.18 -12.18 9.29
C PHE A 259 17.52 -12.46 7.82
N LYS A 260 18.77 -12.88 7.57
CA LYS A 260 19.24 -13.17 6.21
C LYS A 260 18.41 -14.27 5.54
N GLU A 261 18.03 -15.32 6.28
CA GLU A 261 17.20 -16.39 5.74
C GLU A 261 15.76 -15.93 5.44
N TYR A 262 15.13 -15.11 6.29
CA TYR A 262 13.82 -14.53 5.99
C TYR A 262 13.86 -13.64 4.74
N MET A 263 14.90 -12.81 4.61
CA MET A 263 15.10 -11.99 3.40
C MET A 263 15.31 -12.85 2.15
N ARG A 264 16.10 -13.94 2.28
CA ARG A 264 16.33 -14.92 1.20
C ARG A 264 15.04 -15.58 0.75
N GLU A 265 14.23 -16.03 1.70
CA GLU A 265 12.95 -16.68 1.40
C GLU A 265 12.04 -15.75 0.59
N MET A 266 11.90 -14.48 0.98
CA MET A 266 11.13 -13.49 0.22
C MET A 266 11.68 -13.28 -1.19
N VAL A 267 13.00 -13.16 -1.35
CA VAL A 267 13.67 -13.05 -2.65
C VAL A 267 13.36 -14.24 -3.54
N GLN A 268 13.48 -15.45 -3.01
CA GLN A 268 13.26 -16.69 -3.77
C GLN A 268 11.79 -16.88 -4.16
N GLN A 269 10.85 -16.52 -3.28
CA GLN A 269 9.42 -16.57 -3.57
C GLN A 269 9.05 -15.61 -4.71
N VAL A 270 9.64 -14.40 -4.75
CA VAL A 270 9.44 -13.43 -5.84
C VAL A 270 10.03 -13.92 -7.15
N LYS A 271 11.25 -14.47 -7.13
CA LYS A 271 11.88 -15.09 -8.31
C LYS A 271 11.03 -16.24 -8.87
N ALA A 272 10.45 -17.05 -7.98
CA ALA A 272 9.57 -18.16 -8.38
C ALA A 272 8.31 -17.69 -9.13
N LYS A 273 7.89 -16.43 -8.92
CA LYS A 273 6.81 -15.77 -9.68
C LYS A 273 7.29 -15.14 -11.00
N GLY A 274 8.58 -15.20 -11.30
CA GLY A 274 9.16 -14.59 -12.50
C GLY A 274 9.33 -13.07 -12.41
N ALA A 275 9.12 -12.48 -11.24
CA ALA A 275 9.35 -11.07 -10.97
C ALA A 275 10.80 -10.81 -10.52
N THR A 276 11.21 -9.55 -10.53
CA THR A 276 12.57 -9.13 -10.15
C THR A 276 12.60 -8.61 -8.73
N PRO A 277 13.17 -9.34 -7.76
CA PRO A 277 13.43 -8.80 -6.44
C PRO A 277 14.63 -7.87 -6.47
N ILE A 278 14.54 -6.80 -5.67
CA ILE A 278 15.56 -5.75 -5.51
C ILE A 278 15.76 -5.57 -4.01
N LEU A 279 17.00 -5.66 -3.54
CA LEU A 279 17.30 -5.43 -2.14
C LEU A 279 17.78 -4.00 -1.91
N SER A 280 17.37 -3.39 -0.79
CA SER A 280 17.83 -2.10 -0.34
C SER A 280 18.35 -2.17 1.09
N THR A 281 19.47 -1.46 1.37
CA THR A 281 19.90 -1.22 2.74
C THR A 281 19.20 0.03 3.29
N PRO A 282 18.95 0.14 4.62
CA PRO A 282 18.42 1.37 5.20
C PRO A 282 19.36 2.56 5.02
N GLN A 283 18.79 3.76 4.93
CA GLN A 283 19.53 5.03 4.85
C GLN A 283 20.39 5.29 6.10
N GLY A 284 21.34 6.21 6.02
CA GLY A 284 22.09 6.70 7.19
C GLY A 284 21.22 7.48 8.18
N ARG A 285 21.68 7.61 9.44
CA ARG A 285 21.05 8.51 10.41
C ARG A 285 21.49 9.95 10.17
N ALA A 286 20.64 10.92 10.49
CA ALA A 286 20.96 12.34 10.36
C ALA A 286 22.26 12.79 11.07
N THR A 287 22.72 12.03 12.04
CA THR A 287 23.85 12.38 12.92
C THR A 287 25.13 11.58 12.69
N ASP A 288 25.18 10.75 11.65
CA ASP A 288 26.35 9.89 11.38
C ASP A 288 27.54 10.66 10.73
N PHE A 289 27.77 11.89 11.19
CA PHE A 289 28.90 12.71 10.75
C PHE A 289 30.12 12.53 11.66
N ASN A 290 31.28 12.49 11.06
CA ASN A 290 32.53 12.58 11.78
C ASN A 290 32.92 14.06 12.08
N THR A 291 34.05 14.26 12.78
CA THR A 291 34.53 15.61 13.15
C THR A 291 34.93 16.47 11.95
N GLU A 292 35.15 15.87 10.79
CA GLU A 292 35.51 16.53 9.53
C GLU A 292 34.30 16.92 8.69
N GLY A 293 33.08 16.63 9.18
CA GLY A 293 31.84 16.92 8.47
C GLY A 293 31.50 15.93 7.34
N VAL A 294 32.16 14.76 7.35
CA VAL A 294 31.87 13.68 6.41
C VAL A 294 30.86 12.74 7.04
N HIS A 295 29.75 12.51 6.34
CA HIS A 295 28.76 11.54 6.79
C HIS A 295 29.28 10.12 6.54
N SER A 296 29.26 9.29 7.56
CA SER A 296 29.83 7.96 7.52
C SER A 296 28.78 6.91 7.18
N SER A 297 29.06 6.09 6.20
CA SER A 297 28.33 4.84 6.00
C SER A 297 28.69 3.88 7.15
N VAL A 298 27.68 3.50 7.93
CA VAL A 298 27.87 2.63 9.11
C VAL A 298 27.28 1.26 8.85
N ASN A 299 28.07 0.20 9.16
CA ASN A 299 27.56 -1.16 9.14
C ASN A 299 26.66 -1.39 10.35
N ARG A 300 25.35 -1.16 10.17
CA ARG A 300 24.29 -1.44 11.15
C ARG A 300 23.09 -2.08 10.47
N TRP A 301 22.13 -2.56 11.26
CA TRP A 301 20.86 -3.09 10.75
C TRP A 301 21.02 -4.23 9.75
N TYR A 302 22.04 -5.06 10.01
CA TYR A 302 22.41 -6.20 9.16
C TYR A 302 22.73 -5.82 7.70
N ARG A 303 23.25 -4.58 7.47
CA ARG A 303 23.57 -4.08 6.14
C ARG A 303 24.47 -5.05 5.36
N ASN A 304 25.55 -5.54 5.97
CA ASN A 304 26.46 -6.45 5.27
C ASN A 304 25.79 -7.77 4.86
N SER A 305 24.82 -8.25 5.63
CA SER A 305 24.03 -9.44 5.28
C SER A 305 23.12 -9.19 4.10
N VAL A 306 22.53 -7.97 3.98
CA VAL A 306 21.74 -7.58 2.79
C VAL A 306 22.61 -7.53 1.55
N ILE A 307 23.80 -6.92 1.64
CA ILE A 307 24.79 -6.84 0.53
C ILE A 307 25.22 -8.25 0.09
N ALA A 308 25.61 -9.10 1.06
CA ALA A 308 26.00 -10.46 0.77
C ALA A 308 24.87 -11.27 0.13
N LEU A 309 23.64 -11.11 0.63
CA LEU A 309 22.47 -11.78 0.08
C LEU A 309 22.19 -11.35 -1.36
N ALA A 310 22.30 -10.06 -1.69
CA ALA A 310 22.13 -9.56 -3.05
C ALA A 310 23.13 -10.21 -4.02
N GLN A 311 24.37 -10.38 -3.59
CA GLN A 311 25.39 -11.06 -4.38
C GLN A 311 25.10 -12.56 -4.52
N GLU A 312 24.78 -13.25 -3.44
CA GLU A 312 24.46 -14.68 -3.42
C GLU A 312 23.26 -15.03 -4.30
N GLU A 313 22.24 -14.18 -4.24
CA GLU A 313 21.02 -14.36 -5.02
C GLU A 313 21.09 -13.74 -6.43
N ASN A 314 22.18 -13.05 -6.75
CA ASN A 314 22.35 -12.32 -8.03
C ASN A 314 21.14 -11.43 -8.35
N VAL A 315 20.82 -10.50 -7.43
CA VAL A 315 19.73 -9.54 -7.56
C VAL A 315 20.25 -8.10 -7.45
N PRO A 316 19.55 -7.13 -8.06
CA PRO A 316 19.88 -5.71 -7.91
C PRO A 316 19.92 -5.30 -6.44
N LEU A 317 20.88 -4.41 -6.11
CA LEU A 317 21.08 -3.85 -4.79
C LEU A 317 21.09 -2.33 -4.85
N VAL A 318 20.27 -1.69 -4.03
CA VAL A 318 20.38 -0.27 -3.69
C VAL A 318 21.06 -0.16 -2.32
N ASP A 319 22.37 0.08 -2.29
CA ASP A 319 23.04 0.37 -1.01
C ASP A 319 22.73 1.80 -0.56
N LEU A 320 21.47 2.00 -0.14
CA LEU A 320 20.95 3.32 0.23
C LEU A 320 21.74 3.94 1.40
N ASN A 321 22.36 3.11 2.25
CA ASN A 321 23.24 3.62 3.31
C ASN A 321 24.40 4.44 2.75
N VAL A 322 25.13 3.90 1.77
CA VAL A 322 26.27 4.61 1.13
C VAL A 322 25.78 5.79 0.30
N LEU A 323 24.73 5.58 -0.50
CA LEU A 323 24.23 6.61 -1.39
C LEU A 323 23.69 7.82 -0.62
N SER A 324 22.91 7.58 0.44
CA SER A 324 22.43 8.67 1.32
C SER A 324 23.59 9.33 2.07
N SER A 325 24.60 8.58 2.52
CA SER A 325 25.78 9.14 3.19
C SER A 325 26.57 10.09 2.28
N ALA A 326 26.72 9.74 1.00
CA ALA A 326 27.37 10.62 0.01
C ALA A 326 26.56 11.92 -0.19
N TYR A 327 25.24 11.81 -0.32
CA TYR A 327 24.35 12.96 -0.44
C TYR A 327 24.40 13.84 0.82
N PHE A 328 24.31 13.25 2.02
CA PHE A 328 24.34 13.97 3.28
C PHE A 328 25.67 14.69 3.50
N THR A 329 26.80 14.07 3.10
CA THR A 329 28.09 14.75 3.10
C THR A 329 28.07 16.01 2.22
N SER A 330 27.44 15.93 1.04
CA SER A 330 27.41 17.06 0.09
C SER A 330 26.63 18.26 0.59
N ILE A 331 25.58 18.02 1.40
CA ILE A 331 24.70 19.10 1.93
C ILE A 331 25.07 19.54 3.36
N GLY A 332 25.88 18.75 4.07
CA GLY A 332 26.36 19.02 5.42
C GLY A 332 25.37 18.69 6.55
N PRO A 333 25.84 18.73 7.82
CA PRO A 333 25.09 18.24 8.97
C PRO A 333 23.77 18.96 9.23
N ALA A 334 23.75 20.29 9.15
CA ALA A 334 22.57 21.10 9.44
C ALA A 334 21.44 20.85 8.41
N ALA A 335 21.78 20.82 7.12
CA ALA A 335 20.82 20.55 6.06
C ALA A 335 20.34 19.09 6.13
N THR A 336 21.21 18.13 6.48
CA THR A 336 20.79 16.73 6.68
C THR A 336 19.82 16.61 7.83
N LEU A 337 20.06 17.25 8.97
CA LEU A 337 19.14 17.20 10.12
C LEU A 337 17.77 17.77 9.75
N ALA A 338 17.71 18.80 8.90
CA ALA A 338 16.45 19.40 8.43
C ALA A 338 15.62 18.45 7.53
N LEU A 339 16.19 17.34 7.04
CA LEU A 339 15.47 16.30 6.28
C LEU A 339 14.83 15.23 7.15
N TYR A 340 15.01 15.29 8.46
CA TYR A 340 14.46 14.33 9.42
C TYR A 340 13.38 14.99 10.28
N MET A 341 12.61 14.17 10.98
CA MET A 341 11.59 14.66 11.91
C MET A 341 12.24 15.38 13.08
N ASN A 342 11.61 16.43 13.57
CA ASN A 342 12.14 17.21 14.69
C ASN A 342 12.37 16.33 15.92
N GLY A 343 13.60 16.33 16.44
CA GLY A 343 14.00 15.49 17.58
C GLY A 343 14.23 14.01 17.23
N ASP A 344 14.17 13.64 15.97
CA ASP A 344 14.40 12.27 15.48
C ASP A 344 15.55 12.26 14.44
N THR A 345 16.47 11.32 14.59
CA THR A 345 17.62 11.18 13.68
C THR A 345 17.48 9.98 12.73
N LEU A 346 16.36 9.27 12.78
CA LEU A 346 16.09 8.05 12.02
C LEU A 346 15.01 8.23 10.97
N HIS A 347 13.89 8.84 11.36
CA HIS A 347 12.72 8.95 10.49
C HIS A 347 12.79 10.23 9.66
N PRO A 348 12.77 10.12 8.32
CA PRO A 348 12.75 11.28 7.45
C PRO A 348 11.41 12.04 7.57
N ASN A 349 11.46 13.34 7.39
CA ASN A 349 10.28 14.12 7.04
C ASN A 349 10.00 13.97 5.53
N ARG A 350 8.93 14.60 5.04
CA ARG A 350 8.52 14.46 3.64
C ARG A 350 9.61 14.91 2.66
N ALA A 351 10.34 15.98 2.94
CA ALA A 351 11.45 16.43 2.10
C ALA A 351 12.58 15.40 2.06
N GLY A 352 12.97 14.87 3.22
CA GLY A 352 13.98 13.82 3.32
C GLY A 352 13.57 12.52 2.62
N ALA A 353 12.31 12.12 2.79
CA ALA A 353 11.76 10.94 2.09
C ALA A 353 11.75 11.13 0.57
N THR A 354 11.48 12.35 0.09
CA THR A 354 11.55 12.67 -1.35
C THR A 354 12.96 12.50 -1.88
N GLU A 355 13.96 13.02 -1.19
CA GLU A 355 15.37 12.87 -1.60
C GLU A 355 15.83 11.41 -1.58
N LEU A 356 15.45 10.64 -0.55
CA LEU A 356 15.77 9.22 -0.49
C LEU A 356 15.09 8.44 -1.64
N ALA A 357 13.84 8.75 -1.96
CA ALA A 357 13.14 8.14 -3.09
C ALA A 357 13.81 8.48 -4.43
N ARG A 358 14.27 9.72 -4.60
CA ARG A 358 15.03 10.15 -5.78
C ARG A 358 16.33 9.34 -5.91
N ILE A 359 17.09 9.22 -4.83
CA ILE A 359 18.34 8.44 -4.80
C ILE A 359 18.09 6.98 -5.18
N VAL A 360 17.04 6.36 -4.63
CA VAL A 360 16.65 4.98 -4.98
C VAL A 360 16.33 4.87 -6.47
N ALA A 361 15.52 5.77 -7.00
CA ALA A 361 15.13 5.74 -8.41
C ALA A 361 16.30 5.97 -9.37
N GLU A 362 17.19 6.93 -9.06
CA GLU A 362 18.40 7.19 -9.83
C GLU A 362 19.33 5.97 -9.87
N GLU A 363 19.51 5.30 -8.73
CA GLU A 363 20.35 4.11 -8.67
C GLU A 363 19.75 2.96 -9.49
N LEU A 364 18.43 2.72 -9.41
CA LEU A 364 17.78 1.68 -10.18
C LEU A 364 17.80 1.98 -11.70
N LYS A 365 17.62 3.24 -12.09
CA LYS A 365 17.83 3.69 -13.46
C LYS A 365 19.26 3.48 -13.93
N ARG A 366 20.25 3.80 -13.08
CA ARG A 366 21.69 3.60 -13.38
C ARG A 366 22.01 2.11 -13.60
N GLN A 367 21.32 1.21 -12.88
CA GLN A 367 21.44 -0.23 -13.05
C GLN A 367 20.70 -0.76 -14.29
N GLY A 368 20.01 0.09 -15.04
CA GLY A 368 19.32 -0.27 -16.28
C GLY A 368 17.92 -0.87 -16.07
N LEU A 369 17.32 -0.71 -14.88
CA LEU A 369 15.93 -1.08 -14.67
C LEU A 369 15.02 -0.02 -15.29
N ASP A 370 14.04 -0.48 -16.07
CA ASP A 370 13.09 0.41 -16.76
C ASP A 370 12.05 1.01 -15.79
N GLY A 371 11.38 2.06 -16.23
CA GLY A 371 10.31 2.74 -15.50
C GLY A 371 10.76 3.70 -14.41
N PHE A 372 12.05 3.79 -14.08
CA PHE A 372 12.57 4.77 -13.13
C PHE A 372 13.04 6.03 -13.86
N THR A 373 12.62 7.21 -13.34
CA THR A 373 13.02 8.51 -13.84
C THR A 373 14.07 9.12 -12.89
N GLY A 374 15.03 9.90 -13.40
CA GLY A 374 15.99 10.61 -12.53
C GLY A 374 15.48 11.97 -12.06
N GLU A 375 14.30 12.38 -12.49
CA GLU A 375 13.69 13.68 -12.21
C GLU A 375 12.25 13.48 -11.71
N GLU A 376 11.83 14.37 -10.80
CA GLU A 376 10.44 14.41 -10.35
C GLU A 376 9.52 14.72 -11.55
N LYS A 377 8.54 13.85 -11.81
CA LYS A 377 7.52 14.15 -12.82
C LYS A 377 6.74 15.39 -12.38
N LYS A 378 6.76 16.41 -13.20
CA LYS A 378 5.85 17.56 -13.06
C LYS A 378 4.44 17.01 -13.33
N ASN A 379 3.56 17.11 -12.33
CA ASN A 379 2.13 16.84 -12.53
C ASN A 379 1.66 17.62 -13.75
N GLN A 380 1.25 16.92 -14.79
CA GLN A 380 0.54 17.50 -15.93
C GLN A 380 -0.92 17.70 -15.56
#